data_4dde788f28c9747e2097b2c034f7798d
#
_entry.id   4dde788f28c9747e2097b2c034f7798d
#
_cell.length_a   1.000
_cell.length_b   1.000
_cell.length_c   1.000
_cell.angle_alpha   90.00
_cell.angle_beta   90.00
_cell.angle_gamma   90.00
#
_symmetry.space_group_name_H-M   'P 1'
#
loop_
_entity.id
_entity.type
_entity.pdbx_description
1 polymer ?
#
loop_
_entity_poly.entity_id
_entity_poly.type
_entity_poly.pdbx_seq_one_letter_code
_entity_poly.pdbx_strand_id
1 'polypeptide(L)'
;MELLDYPLAPEVRAFSTPRTALSSHLETDDPYAGFNLTDYCGDSPAHVAECREALCGALDIGDDQLLLPHQTHTNRVALVDEALMETERSERNRHLRDIDALVTALPRVCIGISTADCVPVLLYDPKHRVIGAAHAGWRGMVSHILVHTIERMRTLGTHLRDLRAVVGPCIGPDSFEVGEEVVDAFLQAKFPPAVVRRGFFRRPHIDLWAAAVHELEQSGVPLEAILVSGIDTYTCPDRFFSARRLGIQSGRIYSGIVLS
;
A
#
# COMPACT_ATOMS: atom_id res chain seq x y z
N MET A 1 -19.57 5.58 4.39
CA MET A 1 -18.39 4.75 4.12
C MET A 1 -17.47 4.79 5.32
N GLU A 2 -17.04 3.64 5.82
CA GLU A 2 -16.12 3.53 6.96
C GLU A 2 -14.71 3.19 6.44
N LEU A 3 -13.73 4.02 6.78
CA LEU A 3 -12.33 3.83 6.42
C LEU A 3 -11.50 3.53 7.68
N LEU A 4 -10.40 2.81 7.53
CA LEU A 4 -9.38 2.71 8.56
C LEU A 4 -8.43 3.90 8.40
N ASP A 5 -8.72 5.00 9.08
CA ASP A 5 -7.92 6.22 9.03
C ASP A 5 -6.67 6.13 9.94
N TYR A 6 -5.58 6.75 9.52
CA TYR A 6 -4.32 6.84 10.25
C TYR A 6 -4.00 8.29 10.65
N PRO A 7 -3.76 8.56 11.93
CA PRO A 7 -3.57 9.92 12.43
C PRO A 7 -2.14 10.43 12.15
N LEU A 8 -1.83 10.79 10.90
CA LEU A 8 -0.53 11.35 10.54
C LEU A 8 -0.45 12.86 10.84
N ALA A 9 -1.40 13.66 10.33
CA ALA A 9 -1.50 15.09 10.56
C ALA A 9 -2.87 15.60 10.09
N PRO A 10 -3.34 16.81 10.57
CA PRO A 10 -4.63 17.35 10.15
C PRO A 10 -4.76 17.70 8.67
N GLU A 11 -3.63 18.03 8.02
CA GLU A 11 -3.57 18.47 6.63
C GLU A 11 -3.37 17.31 5.62
N VAL A 12 -3.40 16.05 6.09
CA VAL A 12 -3.29 14.87 5.25
C VAL A 12 -4.25 13.80 5.74
N ARG A 13 -4.95 13.16 4.84
CA ARG A 13 -5.73 11.96 5.17
C ARG A 13 -5.03 10.74 4.61
N ALA A 14 -4.64 9.82 5.49
CA ALA A 14 -4.06 8.52 5.16
C ALA A 14 -4.98 7.42 5.67
N PHE A 15 -5.29 6.42 4.84
CA PHE A 15 -6.30 5.41 5.17
C PHE A 15 -6.09 4.09 4.42
N SER A 16 -6.77 3.05 4.89
CA SER A 16 -7.00 1.81 4.14
C SER A 16 -8.50 1.49 4.08
N THR A 17 -8.94 0.87 2.99
CA THR A 17 -10.34 0.48 2.80
C THR A 17 -10.58 -0.94 3.32
N PRO A 18 -11.39 -1.14 4.38
CA PRO A 18 -11.85 -2.46 4.73
C PRO A 18 -12.78 -3.03 3.64
N ARG A 19 -12.91 -4.34 3.55
CA ARG A 19 -13.95 -5.00 2.73
C ARG A 19 -15.35 -4.49 3.08
N THR A 20 -15.57 -4.19 4.37
CA THR A 20 -16.83 -3.71 4.92
C THR A 20 -17.05 -2.21 4.76
N ALA A 21 -16.23 -1.50 3.98
CA ALA A 21 -16.28 -0.03 3.87
C ALA A 21 -17.65 0.52 3.41
N LEU A 22 -18.39 -0.23 2.58
CA LEU A 22 -19.74 0.13 2.12
C LEU A 22 -20.85 -0.62 2.85
N SER A 23 -20.62 -1.84 3.33
CA SER A 23 -21.61 -2.69 3.95
C SER A 23 -20.98 -3.56 5.03
N SER A 24 -21.64 -3.69 6.18
CA SER A 24 -21.24 -4.61 7.25
C SER A 24 -21.57 -6.08 6.95
N HIS A 25 -22.38 -6.35 5.92
CA HIS A 25 -22.73 -7.70 5.49
C HIS A 25 -22.03 -8.04 4.19
N LEU A 26 -21.23 -9.10 4.22
CA LEU A 26 -20.53 -9.63 3.06
C LEU A 26 -21.07 -11.01 2.72
N GLU A 27 -21.28 -11.27 1.44
CA GLU A 27 -21.48 -12.64 0.95
C GLU A 27 -20.13 -13.36 0.98
N THR A 28 -20.00 -14.36 1.86
CA THR A 28 -18.70 -14.97 2.17
C THR A 28 -18.14 -15.85 1.07
N ASP A 29 -18.98 -16.33 0.15
CA ASP A 29 -18.58 -17.21 -0.93
C ASP A 29 -18.06 -16.47 -2.19
N ASP A 30 -18.27 -15.15 -2.25
CA ASP A 30 -17.73 -14.31 -3.32
C ASP A 30 -16.37 -13.72 -2.90
N PRO A 31 -15.25 -14.08 -3.58
CA PRO A 31 -13.93 -13.54 -3.27
C PRO A 31 -13.80 -12.04 -3.53
N TYR A 32 -14.73 -11.43 -4.25
CA TYR A 32 -14.79 -10.00 -4.52
C TYR A 32 -15.78 -9.25 -3.62
N ALA A 33 -16.58 -9.96 -2.80
CA ALA A 33 -17.54 -9.31 -1.92
C ALA A 33 -16.87 -8.26 -1.04
N GLY A 34 -17.40 -7.06 -1.08
CA GLY A 34 -16.91 -5.90 -0.33
C GLY A 34 -16.23 -4.86 -1.21
N PHE A 35 -15.59 -3.90 -0.59
CA PHE A 35 -15.03 -2.74 -1.26
C PHE A 35 -13.74 -3.06 -2.04
N ASN A 36 -13.73 -2.87 -3.35
CA ASN A 36 -12.58 -3.11 -4.22
C ASN A 36 -12.48 -2.05 -5.34
N LEU A 37 -11.30 -1.44 -5.50
CA LEU A 37 -11.02 -0.47 -6.58
C LEU A 37 -10.20 -1.05 -7.73
N THR A 38 -9.77 -2.30 -7.62
CA THR A 38 -8.78 -2.88 -8.54
C THR A 38 -9.48 -3.57 -9.71
N ASP A 39 -9.37 -3.01 -10.89
CA ASP A 39 -10.01 -3.49 -12.12
C ASP A 39 -9.30 -4.67 -12.79
N TYR A 40 -8.01 -4.89 -12.48
CA TYR A 40 -7.19 -5.95 -13.07
C TYR A 40 -7.12 -7.25 -12.24
N CYS A 41 -7.91 -7.38 -11.18
CA CYS A 41 -7.97 -8.60 -10.36
C CYS A 41 -9.12 -9.57 -10.74
N GLY A 42 -9.97 -9.18 -11.69
CA GLY A 42 -11.06 -10.01 -12.23
C GLY A 42 -12.46 -9.70 -11.68
N ASP A 43 -12.60 -8.64 -10.91
CA ASP A 43 -13.89 -8.14 -10.41
C ASP A 43 -14.74 -7.51 -11.53
N SER A 44 -16.03 -7.37 -11.30
CA SER A 44 -16.97 -6.69 -12.20
C SER A 44 -16.59 -5.21 -12.37
N PRO A 45 -16.46 -4.72 -13.61
CA PRO A 45 -16.20 -3.29 -13.85
C PRO A 45 -17.24 -2.35 -13.24
N ALA A 46 -18.51 -2.79 -13.17
CA ALA A 46 -19.59 -2.02 -12.56
C ALA A 46 -19.41 -1.90 -11.04
N HIS A 47 -19.03 -2.99 -10.37
CA HIS A 47 -18.74 -2.99 -8.92
C HIS A 47 -17.52 -2.12 -8.59
N VAL A 48 -16.45 -2.24 -9.37
CA VAL A 48 -15.25 -1.39 -9.19
C VAL A 48 -15.59 0.10 -9.37
N ALA A 49 -16.44 0.44 -10.36
CA ALA A 49 -16.87 1.81 -10.60
C ALA A 49 -17.70 2.37 -9.44
N GLU A 50 -18.63 1.58 -8.88
CA GLU A 50 -19.43 1.95 -7.69
C GLU A 50 -18.54 2.20 -6.47
N CYS A 51 -17.60 1.32 -6.20
CA CYS A 51 -16.63 1.48 -5.12
C CYS A 51 -15.78 2.75 -5.30
N ARG A 52 -15.37 3.02 -6.53
CA ARG A 52 -14.57 4.18 -6.89
C ARG A 52 -15.35 5.48 -6.67
N GLU A 53 -16.60 5.55 -7.12
CA GLU A 53 -17.50 6.70 -6.92
C GLU A 53 -17.71 6.96 -5.43
N ALA A 54 -17.97 5.91 -4.65
CA ALA A 54 -18.17 6.02 -3.21
C ALA A 54 -16.94 6.57 -2.48
N LEU A 55 -15.72 6.15 -2.87
CA LEU A 55 -14.50 6.68 -2.27
C LEU A 55 -14.24 8.14 -2.69
N CYS A 56 -14.43 8.47 -3.94
CA CYS A 56 -14.31 9.86 -4.42
C CYS A 56 -15.26 10.79 -3.66
N GLY A 57 -16.51 10.38 -3.45
CA GLY A 57 -17.47 11.13 -2.65
C GLY A 57 -17.05 11.27 -1.17
N ALA A 58 -16.48 10.21 -0.56
CA ALA A 58 -16.01 10.25 0.82
C ALA A 58 -14.75 11.13 1.03
N LEU A 59 -13.97 11.35 -0.03
CA LEU A 59 -12.77 12.19 -0.03
C LEU A 59 -13.02 13.61 -0.57
N ASP A 60 -14.21 13.89 -1.09
CA ASP A 60 -14.56 15.14 -1.79
C ASP A 60 -13.58 15.47 -2.93
N ILE A 61 -13.28 14.47 -3.78
CA ILE A 61 -12.41 14.59 -4.95
C ILE A 61 -13.10 14.08 -6.22
N GLY A 62 -12.60 14.52 -7.37
CA GLY A 62 -13.03 13.99 -8.66
C GLY A 62 -12.42 12.62 -8.97
N ASP A 63 -13.04 11.86 -9.86
CA ASP A 63 -12.57 10.53 -10.27
C ASP A 63 -11.15 10.57 -10.88
N ASP A 64 -10.80 11.62 -11.59
CA ASP A 64 -9.45 11.81 -12.16
C ASP A 64 -8.38 12.12 -11.10
N GLN A 65 -8.79 12.51 -9.90
CA GLN A 65 -7.90 12.79 -8.77
C GLN A 65 -7.61 11.55 -7.90
N LEU A 66 -8.28 10.41 -8.17
CA LEU A 66 -8.04 9.13 -7.48
C LEU A 66 -7.15 8.24 -8.33
N LEU A 67 -5.88 8.08 -7.94
CA LEU A 67 -4.88 7.33 -8.69
C LEU A 67 -4.57 5.97 -8.06
N LEU A 68 -4.54 4.96 -8.92
CA LEU A 68 -4.13 3.59 -8.61
C LEU A 68 -3.25 3.08 -9.77
N PRO A 69 -1.99 2.71 -9.53
CA PRO A 69 -1.13 2.15 -10.56
C PRO A 69 -1.45 0.67 -10.84
N HIS A 70 -1.10 0.19 -12.02
CA HIS A 70 -1.09 -1.24 -12.30
C HIS A 70 0.21 -1.86 -11.77
N GLN A 71 0.13 -2.46 -10.59
CA GLN A 71 1.25 -2.98 -9.82
C GLN A 71 1.66 -4.39 -10.29
N THR A 72 2.96 -4.63 -10.42
CA THR A 72 3.53 -5.92 -10.86
C THR A 72 4.70 -6.38 -9.99
N HIS A 73 4.77 -5.91 -8.74
CA HIS A 73 5.80 -6.24 -7.74
C HIS A 73 7.20 -5.80 -8.15
N THR A 74 7.31 -4.64 -8.77
CA THR A 74 8.58 -3.99 -9.12
C THR A 74 9.09 -3.10 -7.97
N ASN A 75 10.16 -2.34 -8.22
CA ASN A 75 10.62 -1.25 -7.36
C ASN A 75 10.51 0.12 -8.07
N ARG A 76 9.63 0.22 -9.07
CA ARG A 76 9.45 1.43 -9.87
C ARG A 76 8.49 2.40 -9.18
N VAL A 77 8.92 3.66 -9.13
CA VAL A 77 8.20 4.77 -8.49
C VAL A 77 7.86 5.84 -9.52
N ALA A 78 6.60 6.22 -9.62
CA ALA A 78 6.18 7.33 -10.46
C ALA A 78 5.99 8.61 -9.64
N LEU A 79 6.43 9.73 -10.20
CA LEU A 79 6.04 11.06 -9.74
C LEU A 79 4.72 11.43 -10.40
N VAL A 80 3.76 11.81 -9.58
CA VAL A 80 2.49 12.39 -10.02
C VAL A 80 2.60 13.90 -9.87
N ASP A 81 2.90 14.55 -10.97
CA ASP A 81 3.01 16.01 -11.09
C ASP A 81 1.90 16.58 -11.98
N GLU A 82 1.88 17.89 -12.15
CA GLU A 82 0.90 18.59 -12.98
C GLU A 82 0.94 18.07 -14.43
N ALA A 83 2.13 17.84 -14.98
CA ALA A 83 2.30 17.38 -16.35
C ALA A 83 1.64 16.00 -16.57
N LEU A 84 1.81 15.07 -15.61
CA LEU A 84 1.12 13.78 -15.67
C LEU A 84 -0.39 13.93 -15.50
N MET A 85 -0.85 14.83 -14.63
CA MET A 85 -2.28 15.05 -14.40
C MET A 85 -3.00 15.71 -15.60
N GLU A 86 -2.29 16.49 -16.40
CA GLU A 86 -2.80 17.12 -17.63
C GLU A 86 -2.91 16.13 -18.80
N THR A 87 -2.28 14.95 -18.73
CA THR A 87 -2.41 13.93 -19.77
C THR A 87 -3.81 13.31 -19.78
N GLU A 88 -4.25 12.85 -20.96
CA GLU A 88 -5.46 12.05 -21.09
C GLU A 88 -5.40 10.81 -20.17
N ARG A 89 -6.53 10.45 -19.54
CA ARG A 89 -6.62 9.34 -18.59
C ARG A 89 -6.01 8.03 -19.13
N SER A 90 -6.26 7.73 -20.42
CA SER A 90 -5.72 6.53 -21.06
C SER A 90 -4.19 6.54 -21.16
N GLU A 91 -3.61 7.71 -21.37
CA GLU A 91 -2.15 7.92 -21.40
C GLU A 91 -1.57 7.87 -19.98
N ARG A 92 -2.19 8.57 -19.04
CA ARG A 92 -1.82 8.50 -17.62
C ARG A 92 -1.81 7.06 -17.11
N ASN A 93 -2.84 6.26 -17.43
CA ASN A 93 -2.89 4.85 -17.05
C ASN A 93 -1.77 4.02 -17.70
N ARG A 94 -1.30 4.37 -18.91
CA ARG A 94 -0.13 3.73 -19.52
C ARG A 94 1.17 4.06 -18.80
N HIS A 95 1.34 5.30 -18.34
CA HIS A 95 2.50 5.70 -17.53
C HIS A 95 2.53 5.05 -16.15
N LEU A 96 1.36 4.68 -15.61
CA LEU A 96 1.22 4.02 -14.32
C LEU A 96 1.24 2.48 -14.40
N ARG A 97 1.62 1.90 -15.56
CA ARG A 97 1.84 0.46 -15.69
C ARG A 97 3.21 0.06 -15.13
N ASP A 98 3.23 -1.09 -14.46
CA ASP A 98 4.42 -1.65 -13.81
C ASP A 98 5.06 -0.65 -12.81
N ILE A 99 4.22 0.10 -12.14
CA ILE A 99 4.56 1.04 -11.09
C ILE A 99 4.01 0.49 -9.78
N ASP A 100 4.86 0.43 -8.77
CA ASP A 100 4.50 -0.10 -7.45
C ASP A 100 4.57 0.96 -6.35
N ALA A 101 4.93 2.20 -6.67
CA ALA A 101 4.81 3.33 -5.75
C ALA A 101 4.52 4.64 -6.49
N LEU A 102 3.78 5.51 -5.81
CA LEU A 102 3.44 6.86 -6.28
C LEU A 102 3.93 7.90 -5.28
N VAL A 103 4.37 9.04 -5.78
CA VAL A 103 4.78 10.21 -4.97
C VAL A 103 4.15 11.47 -5.58
N THR A 104 3.66 12.39 -4.75
CA THR A 104 3.14 13.68 -5.21
C THR A 104 3.27 14.76 -4.13
N ALA A 105 3.25 16.03 -4.55
CA ALA A 105 3.04 17.21 -3.72
C ALA A 105 1.73 17.94 -4.08
N LEU A 106 0.94 17.39 -5.00
CA LEU A 106 -0.31 18.02 -5.46
C LEU A 106 -1.41 17.87 -4.40
N PRO A 107 -2.06 18.97 -4.00
CA PRO A 107 -3.21 18.90 -3.12
C PRO A 107 -4.41 18.26 -3.85
N ARG A 108 -5.30 17.63 -3.09
CA ARG A 108 -6.54 17.02 -3.58
C ARG A 108 -6.31 15.88 -4.61
N VAL A 109 -5.09 15.41 -4.80
CA VAL A 109 -4.77 14.21 -5.57
C VAL A 109 -4.53 13.07 -4.59
N CYS A 110 -5.43 12.10 -4.59
CA CYS A 110 -5.31 10.89 -3.79
C CYS A 110 -4.46 9.86 -4.55
N ILE A 111 -3.28 9.58 -4.02
CA ILE A 111 -2.45 8.48 -4.50
C ILE A 111 -2.61 7.28 -3.58
N GLY A 112 -2.61 6.08 -4.15
CA GLY A 112 -2.69 4.88 -3.33
C GLY A 112 -2.29 3.64 -4.12
N ILE A 113 -2.26 2.54 -3.40
CA ILE A 113 -1.87 1.23 -3.92
C ILE A 113 -2.87 0.17 -3.46
N SER A 114 -2.95 -0.92 -4.18
CA SER A 114 -3.83 -2.03 -3.86
C SER A 114 -3.04 -3.23 -3.35
N THR A 115 -3.54 -3.85 -2.27
CA THR A 115 -2.90 -5.01 -1.63
C THR A 115 -3.91 -6.08 -1.26
N ALA A 116 -3.44 -7.31 -1.20
CA ALA A 116 -4.03 -8.41 -0.46
C ALA A 116 -2.85 -9.24 0.01
N ASP A 117 -2.44 -9.05 1.26
CA ASP A 117 -1.27 -9.59 1.95
C ASP A 117 0.05 -8.81 1.81
N CYS A 118 0.33 -8.17 0.67
CA CYS A 118 1.51 -7.31 0.54
C CYS A 118 1.42 -6.07 1.47
N VAL A 119 2.55 -5.52 1.86
CA VAL A 119 2.61 -4.37 2.78
C VAL A 119 2.29 -3.07 2.03
N PRO A 120 1.24 -2.33 2.40
CA PRO A 120 1.08 -0.94 1.99
C PRO A 120 1.88 -0.04 2.92
N VAL A 121 2.69 0.86 2.35
CA VAL A 121 3.38 1.89 3.12
C VAL A 121 2.97 3.26 2.62
N LEU A 122 2.44 4.09 3.53
CA LEU A 122 2.07 5.48 3.26
C LEU A 122 3.07 6.40 3.94
N LEU A 123 3.54 7.40 3.22
CA LEU A 123 4.59 8.31 3.65
C LEU A 123 4.10 9.77 3.57
N TYR A 124 4.47 10.59 4.55
CA TYR A 124 4.14 12.00 4.59
C TYR A 124 5.29 12.86 5.12
N ASP A 125 5.66 13.88 4.35
CA ASP A 125 6.52 14.98 4.79
C ASP A 125 5.65 16.22 5.07
N PRO A 126 5.44 16.59 6.35
CA PRO A 126 4.61 17.73 6.70
C PRO A 126 5.23 19.08 6.31
N LYS A 127 6.56 19.13 6.16
CA LYS A 127 7.29 20.38 5.91
C LYS A 127 7.23 20.80 4.44
N HIS A 128 7.38 19.84 3.54
CA HIS A 128 7.33 20.09 2.09
C HIS A 128 5.98 19.68 1.48
N ARG A 129 5.06 19.13 2.29
CA ARG A 129 3.75 18.65 1.85
C ARG A 129 3.87 17.64 0.72
N VAL A 130 4.75 16.65 0.91
CA VAL A 130 4.97 15.55 -0.05
C VAL A 130 4.40 14.27 0.54
N ILE A 131 3.65 13.53 -0.27
CA ILE A 131 3.09 12.23 0.10
C ILE A 131 3.61 11.12 -0.81
N GLY A 132 3.67 9.91 -0.26
CA GLY A 132 4.05 8.70 -0.98
C GLY A 132 3.16 7.52 -0.61
N ALA A 133 2.91 6.64 -1.56
CA ALA A 133 2.22 5.37 -1.35
C ALA A 133 3.00 4.27 -2.06
N ALA A 134 3.46 3.23 -1.33
CA ALA A 134 4.29 2.16 -1.85
C ALA A 134 3.68 0.78 -1.58
N HIS A 135 3.65 -0.05 -2.61
CA HIS A 135 3.30 -1.47 -2.55
C HIS A 135 4.56 -2.29 -2.30
N ALA A 136 4.78 -2.67 -1.06
CA ALA A 136 5.94 -3.45 -0.65
C ALA A 136 5.58 -4.95 -0.47
N GLY A 137 5.26 -5.63 -1.57
CA GLY A 137 5.27 -7.09 -1.60
C GLY A 137 6.70 -7.61 -1.36
N TRP A 138 6.88 -8.89 -1.03
CA TRP A 138 8.21 -9.42 -0.71
C TRP A 138 9.27 -9.16 -1.81
N ARG A 139 8.87 -9.20 -3.09
CA ARG A 139 9.78 -8.86 -4.21
C ARG A 139 10.15 -7.39 -4.25
N GLY A 140 9.18 -6.49 -4.05
CA GLY A 140 9.42 -5.06 -3.93
C GLY A 140 10.29 -4.73 -2.71
N MET A 141 10.05 -5.41 -1.58
CA MET A 141 10.83 -5.25 -0.36
C MET A 141 12.31 -5.61 -0.59
N VAL A 142 12.61 -6.80 -1.12
CA VAL A 142 14.01 -7.20 -1.40
C VAL A 142 14.66 -6.40 -2.53
N SER A 143 13.87 -5.67 -3.33
CA SER A 143 14.34 -4.72 -4.33
C SER A 143 14.31 -3.27 -3.84
N HIS A 144 14.11 -3.05 -2.52
CA HIS A 144 14.20 -1.76 -1.82
C HIS A 144 13.22 -0.69 -2.33
N ILE A 145 11.95 -1.06 -2.57
CA ILE A 145 10.91 -0.15 -3.05
C ILE A 145 10.72 1.07 -2.13
N LEU A 146 10.87 0.90 -0.80
CA LEU A 146 10.69 2.01 0.15
C LEU A 146 11.85 3.01 0.03
N VAL A 147 13.08 2.54 -0.16
CA VAL A 147 14.24 3.41 -0.43
C VAL A 147 13.99 4.23 -1.70
N HIS A 148 13.58 3.58 -2.80
CA HIS A 148 13.30 4.26 -4.07
C HIS A 148 12.14 5.28 -3.93
N THR A 149 11.12 4.95 -3.12
CA THR A 149 10.00 5.87 -2.85
C THR A 149 10.49 7.10 -2.10
N ILE A 150 11.29 6.91 -1.04
CA ILE A 150 11.87 8.00 -0.26
C ILE A 150 12.83 8.85 -1.13
N GLU A 151 13.66 8.23 -1.96
CA GLU A 151 14.53 8.95 -2.89
C GLU A 151 13.71 9.81 -3.87
N ARG A 152 12.59 9.30 -4.37
CA ARG A 152 11.68 10.09 -5.19
C ARG A 152 11.08 11.27 -4.41
N MET A 153 10.66 11.09 -3.17
CA MET A 153 10.18 12.18 -2.30
C MET A 153 11.28 13.24 -2.08
N ARG A 154 12.53 12.83 -1.92
CA ARG A 154 13.67 13.75 -1.77
C ARG A 154 13.87 14.65 -2.99
N THR A 155 13.51 14.23 -4.20
CA THR A 155 13.55 15.11 -5.38
C THR A 155 12.57 16.28 -5.29
N LEU A 156 11.59 16.21 -4.35
CA LEU A 156 10.63 17.27 -4.02
C LEU A 156 11.00 18.01 -2.74
N GLY A 157 12.21 17.83 -2.22
CA GLY A 157 12.75 18.55 -1.07
C GLY A 157 12.58 17.86 0.28
N THR A 158 11.98 16.66 0.32
CA THR A 158 11.76 15.91 1.56
C THR A 158 13.04 15.66 2.34
N HIS A 159 12.99 15.93 3.65
CA HIS A 159 14.02 15.58 4.62
C HIS A 159 13.61 14.35 5.44
N LEU A 160 14.50 13.38 5.53
CA LEU A 160 14.22 12.06 6.15
C LEU A 160 13.73 12.16 7.61
N ARG A 161 14.26 13.11 8.37
CA ARG A 161 13.88 13.34 9.78
C ARG A 161 12.49 13.91 9.99
N ASP A 162 11.91 14.50 8.93
CA ASP A 162 10.55 15.08 8.96
C ASP A 162 9.49 14.06 8.51
N LEU A 163 9.92 12.91 7.92
CA LEU A 163 9.02 11.89 7.40
C LEU A 163 8.25 11.19 8.52
N ARG A 164 6.97 10.95 8.23
CA ARG A 164 6.06 10.08 8.97
C ARG A 164 5.63 8.95 8.07
N ALA A 165 5.51 7.74 8.62
CA ALA A 165 5.17 6.55 7.86
C ALA A 165 4.04 5.75 8.52
N VAL A 166 3.23 5.09 7.69
CA VAL A 166 2.26 4.08 8.11
C VAL A 166 2.57 2.79 7.38
N VAL A 167 2.74 1.72 8.13
CA VAL A 167 2.74 0.34 7.64
C VAL A 167 1.33 -0.21 7.86
N GLY A 168 0.55 -0.29 6.78
CA GLY A 168 -0.85 -0.67 6.83
C GLY A 168 -1.10 -2.18 6.97
N PRO A 169 -2.37 -2.63 6.82
CA PRO A 169 -2.74 -4.04 6.91
C PRO A 169 -2.02 -4.89 5.87
N CYS A 170 -1.38 -5.96 6.31
CA CYS A 170 -0.72 -6.95 5.45
C CYS A 170 -0.72 -8.32 6.12
N ILE A 171 -0.23 -9.36 5.45
CA ILE A 171 -0.11 -10.68 6.04
C ILE A 171 0.85 -10.65 7.23
N GLY A 172 0.41 -11.18 8.36
CA GLY A 172 1.18 -11.17 9.60
C GLY A 172 2.36 -12.15 9.60
N PRO A 173 3.30 -11.94 10.54
CA PRO A 173 4.53 -12.73 10.61
C PRO A 173 4.31 -14.21 10.91
N ASP A 174 3.21 -14.57 11.56
CA ASP A 174 2.87 -15.97 11.83
C ASP A 174 2.03 -16.61 10.70
N SER A 175 1.59 -15.81 9.75
CA SER A 175 0.76 -16.23 8.60
C SER A 175 1.53 -16.29 7.28
N PHE A 176 2.67 -15.58 7.18
CA PHE A 176 3.44 -15.52 5.95
C PHE A 176 4.51 -16.62 5.86
N GLU A 177 4.04 -17.87 5.72
CA GLU A 177 4.90 -19.01 5.42
C GLU A 177 5.51 -18.88 4.02
N VAL A 178 6.81 -19.13 3.90
CA VAL A 178 7.59 -19.00 2.66
C VAL A 178 8.52 -20.20 2.43
N GLY A 179 9.07 -20.30 1.22
CA GLY A 179 10.18 -21.19 0.92
C GLY A 179 11.54 -20.59 1.28
N GLU A 180 12.58 -21.43 1.30
CA GLU A 180 13.95 -20.99 1.60
C GLU A 180 14.45 -19.95 0.57
N GLU A 181 14.00 -20.02 -0.68
CA GLU A 181 14.34 -19.05 -1.73
C GLU A 181 13.95 -17.62 -1.37
N VAL A 182 12.84 -17.43 -0.63
CA VAL A 182 12.42 -16.12 -0.16
C VAL A 182 13.29 -15.68 1.00
N VAL A 183 13.63 -16.57 1.92
CA VAL A 183 14.57 -16.32 3.01
C VAL A 183 15.93 -15.85 2.47
N ASP A 184 16.47 -16.59 1.50
CA ASP A 184 17.74 -16.28 0.87
C ASP A 184 17.70 -14.90 0.19
N ALA A 185 16.58 -14.56 -0.48
CA ALA A 185 16.41 -13.26 -1.10
C ALA A 185 16.45 -12.11 -0.07
N PHE A 186 15.80 -12.24 1.09
CA PHE A 186 15.86 -11.24 2.16
C PHE A 186 17.29 -11.10 2.73
N LEU A 187 17.98 -12.20 2.97
CA LEU A 187 19.35 -12.17 3.50
C LEU A 187 20.34 -11.58 2.48
N GLN A 188 20.20 -11.90 1.20
CA GLN A 188 21.00 -11.31 0.12
C GLN A 188 20.74 -9.80 -0.03
N ALA A 189 19.50 -9.37 0.15
CA ALA A 189 19.10 -7.96 0.17
C ALA A 189 19.51 -7.23 1.46
N LYS A 190 20.26 -7.89 2.37
CA LYS A 190 20.79 -7.33 3.62
C LYS A 190 19.75 -7.00 4.69
N PHE A 191 18.57 -7.60 4.62
CA PHE A 191 17.65 -7.55 5.75
C PHE A 191 18.23 -8.34 6.95
N PRO A 192 17.98 -7.88 8.19
CA PRO A 192 18.50 -8.57 9.37
C PRO A 192 17.88 -9.97 9.48
N PRO A 193 18.63 -10.97 9.97
CA PRO A 193 18.09 -12.32 10.19
C PRO A 193 16.86 -12.36 11.11
N ALA A 194 16.66 -11.33 11.92
CA ALA A 194 15.50 -11.21 12.81
C ALA A 194 14.15 -11.11 12.07
N VAL A 195 14.12 -10.71 10.77
CA VAL A 195 12.89 -10.75 9.96
C VAL A 195 12.48 -12.17 9.58
N VAL A 196 13.40 -13.15 9.71
CA VAL A 196 13.12 -14.55 9.42
C VAL A 196 12.68 -15.25 10.70
N ARG A 197 11.46 -15.73 10.73
CA ARG A 197 10.90 -16.48 11.87
C ARG A 197 11.00 -17.99 11.59
N ARG A 198 11.65 -18.68 12.51
CA ARG A 198 11.77 -20.15 12.54
C ARG A 198 11.29 -20.64 13.93
N GLY A 199 11.60 -21.84 14.28
CA GLY A 199 11.34 -22.39 15.59
C GLY A 199 10.11 -23.29 15.61
N PHE A 200 8.95 -22.80 16.07
CA PHE A 200 7.73 -23.63 16.16
C PHE A 200 7.10 -23.98 14.81
N PHE A 201 7.51 -23.28 13.77
CA PHE A 201 6.98 -23.49 12.42
C PHE A 201 7.74 -24.58 11.66
N ARG A 202 7.03 -25.38 10.87
CA ARG A 202 7.64 -26.41 10.01
C ARG A 202 8.45 -25.78 8.87
N ARG A 203 8.01 -24.62 8.38
CA ARG A 203 8.66 -23.82 7.33
C ARG A 203 8.98 -22.42 7.84
N PRO A 204 9.94 -21.72 7.24
CA PRO A 204 10.23 -20.36 7.62
C PRO A 204 9.06 -19.44 7.31
N HIS A 205 8.97 -18.35 8.09
CA HIS A 205 8.06 -17.24 7.88
C HIS A 205 8.88 -15.95 7.80
N ILE A 206 8.35 -14.96 7.10
CA ILE A 206 8.95 -13.63 7.03
C ILE A 206 8.06 -12.63 7.77
N ASP A 207 8.68 -11.83 8.63
CA ASP A 207 8.05 -10.70 9.28
C ASP A 207 8.17 -9.47 8.37
N LEU A 208 7.15 -9.26 7.54
CA LEU A 208 7.12 -8.13 6.60
C LEU A 208 6.95 -6.78 7.31
N TRP A 209 6.30 -6.75 8.50
CA TRP A 209 6.21 -5.54 9.30
C TRP A 209 7.60 -5.11 9.78
N ALA A 210 8.34 -6.06 10.36
CA ALA A 210 9.71 -5.79 10.81
C ALA A 210 10.63 -5.41 9.64
N ALA A 211 10.46 -6.03 8.46
CA ALA A 211 11.23 -5.68 7.27
C ALA A 211 10.95 -4.25 6.81
N ALA A 212 9.66 -3.84 6.75
CA ALA A 212 9.28 -2.48 6.38
C ALA A 212 9.82 -1.44 7.37
N VAL A 213 9.65 -1.68 8.67
CA VAL A 213 10.19 -0.80 9.72
C VAL A 213 11.70 -0.68 9.59
N HIS A 214 12.41 -1.80 9.44
CA HIS A 214 13.86 -1.81 9.28
C HIS A 214 14.31 -0.96 8.08
N GLU A 215 13.68 -1.13 6.91
CA GLU A 215 14.06 -0.38 5.71
C GLU A 215 13.79 1.13 5.85
N LEU A 216 12.67 1.50 6.49
CA LEU A 216 12.34 2.90 6.79
C LEU A 216 13.37 3.53 7.76
N GLU A 217 13.74 2.83 8.86
CA GLU A 217 14.75 3.31 9.79
C GLU A 217 16.13 3.44 9.13
N GLN A 218 16.56 2.44 8.36
CA GLN A 218 17.82 2.48 7.62
C GLN A 218 17.84 3.62 6.59
N SER A 219 16.69 4.01 6.08
CA SER A 219 16.53 5.18 5.22
C SER A 219 16.56 6.51 6.00
N GLY A 220 16.53 6.48 7.32
CA GLY A 220 16.61 7.64 8.20
C GLY A 220 15.26 8.20 8.68
N VAL A 221 14.18 7.47 8.52
CA VAL A 221 12.86 7.80 9.12
C VAL A 221 12.92 7.50 10.62
N PRO A 222 12.56 8.46 11.51
CA PRO A 222 12.56 8.21 12.95
C PRO A 222 11.59 7.08 13.33
N LEU A 223 12.01 6.16 14.19
CA LEU A 223 11.19 5.02 14.60
C LEU A 223 9.86 5.45 15.22
N GLU A 224 9.89 6.50 16.03
CA GLU A 224 8.70 7.09 16.67
C GLU A 224 7.72 7.73 15.68
N ALA A 225 8.15 7.96 14.44
CA ALA A 225 7.33 8.47 13.35
C ALA A 225 6.74 7.36 12.45
N ILE A 226 7.00 6.08 12.78
CA ILE A 226 6.50 4.92 12.04
C ILE A 226 5.35 4.29 12.82
N LEU A 227 4.15 4.36 12.26
CA LEU A 227 2.96 3.67 12.78
C LEU A 227 2.82 2.33 12.07
N VAL A 228 2.74 1.25 12.82
CA VAL A 228 2.43 -0.09 12.30
C VAL A 228 1.02 -0.46 12.71
N SER A 229 0.16 -0.78 11.73
CA SER A 229 -1.24 -1.15 11.99
C SER A 229 -1.39 -2.42 12.83
N GLY A 230 -0.45 -3.36 12.71
CA GLY A 230 -0.51 -4.65 13.39
C GLY A 230 -1.66 -5.56 12.95
N ILE A 231 -2.30 -5.25 11.82
CA ILE A 231 -3.44 -6.00 11.30
C ILE A 231 -2.96 -7.06 10.32
N ASP A 232 -3.17 -8.33 10.69
CA ASP A 232 -2.91 -9.48 9.83
C ASP A 232 -4.12 -9.74 8.93
N THR A 233 -3.96 -9.51 7.62
CA THR A 233 -5.02 -9.69 6.62
C THR A 233 -5.49 -11.13 6.52
N TYR A 234 -4.60 -12.10 6.73
CA TYR A 234 -4.92 -13.53 6.68
C TYR A 234 -5.85 -13.97 7.82
N THR A 235 -5.67 -13.42 9.01
CA THR A 235 -6.48 -13.76 10.19
C THR A 235 -7.73 -12.90 10.35
N CYS A 236 -7.86 -11.82 9.56
CA CYS A 236 -9.00 -10.91 9.57
C CYS A 236 -9.78 -10.89 8.23
N PRO A 237 -10.21 -12.05 7.67
CA PRO A 237 -10.81 -12.13 6.32
C PRO A 237 -12.16 -11.42 6.20
N ASP A 238 -12.87 -11.23 7.31
CA ASP A 238 -14.15 -10.51 7.34
C ASP A 238 -13.96 -9.00 7.13
N ARG A 239 -12.75 -8.49 7.40
CA ARG A 239 -12.44 -7.07 7.30
C ARG A 239 -11.49 -6.71 6.16
N PHE A 240 -10.62 -7.63 5.75
CA PHE A 240 -9.58 -7.36 4.77
C PHE A 240 -9.42 -8.50 3.77
N PHE A 241 -9.11 -8.15 2.53
CA PHE A 241 -8.77 -9.14 1.52
C PHE A 241 -7.39 -9.75 1.81
N SER A 242 -7.30 -11.08 1.61
CA SER A 242 -6.05 -11.84 1.66
C SER A 242 -5.97 -12.78 0.47
N ALA A 243 -5.01 -12.58 -0.40
CA ALA A 243 -4.78 -13.45 -1.56
C ALA A 243 -4.32 -14.84 -1.13
N ARG A 244 -3.62 -14.97 -0.01
CA ARG A 244 -3.24 -16.26 0.59
C ARG A 244 -4.46 -17.07 1.00
N ARG A 245 -5.53 -16.42 1.42
CA ARG A 245 -6.75 -17.06 1.92
C ARG A 245 -7.81 -17.23 0.83
N LEU A 246 -8.04 -16.20 0.01
CA LEU A 246 -9.11 -16.13 -0.99
C LEU A 246 -8.64 -16.52 -2.41
N GLY A 247 -7.33 -16.64 -2.61
CA GLY A 247 -6.73 -16.79 -3.94
C GLY A 247 -6.40 -15.45 -4.60
N ILE A 248 -5.64 -15.52 -5.70
CA ILE A 248 -5.22 -14.31 -6.43
C ILE A 248 -6.39 -13.61 -7.15
N GLN A 249 -7.41 -14.35 -7.51
CA GLN A 249 -8.67 -13.82 -8.07
C GLN A 249 -9.60 -13.45 -6.93
N SER A 250 -9.34 -12.32 -6.30
CA SER A 250 -10.11 -11.74 -5.19
C SER A 250 -9.97 -10.23 -5.19
N GLY A 251 -10.78 -9.55 -4.39
CA GLY A 251 -10.67 -8.10 -4.22
C GLY A 251 -9.36 -7.66 -3.57
N ARG A 252 -9.15 -6.35 -3.52
CA ARG A 252 -7.95 -5.72 -2.95
C ARG A 252 -8.33 -4.61 -1.98
N ILE A 253 -7.50 -4.47 -0.96
CA ILE A 253 -7.49 -3.32 -0.07
C ILE A 253 -6.87 -2.15 -0.84
N TYR A 254 -7.51 -1.00 -0.89
CA TYR A 254 -6.87 0.23 -1.33
C TYR A 254 -6.32 0.97 -0.11
N SER A 255 -5.03 1.25 -0.10
CA SER A 255 -4.41 2.11 0.90
C SER A 255 -3.98 3.40 0.23
N GLY A 256 -4.59 4.50 0.63
CA GLY A 256 -4.47 5.80 -0.01
C GLY A 256 -4.06 6.91 0.93
N ILE A 257 -3.51 7.96 0.33
CA ILE A 257 -3.12 9.19 1.03
C ILE A 257 -3.41 10.40 0.15
N VAL A 258 -3.94 11.47 0.75
CA VAL A 258 -4.32 12.71 0.06
C VAL A 258 -4.02 13.92 0.93
N LEU A 259 -3.46 14.96 0.32
CA LEU A 259 -3.27 16.27 0.93
C LEU A 259 -4.57 17.09 0.84
N SER A 260 -4.92 17.78 1.94
CA SER A 260 -6.02 18.76 1.98
C SER A 260 -5.69 20.01 1.19
#